data_da1d7df449c54917024197959bcb92c7
#
_entry.id   da1d7df449c54917024197959bcb92c7
#
_cell.length_a   1.000
_cell.length_b   1.000
_cell.length_c   1.000
_cell.angle_alpha   90.00
_cell.angle_beta   90.00
_cell.angle_gamma   90.00
#
_symmetry.space_group_name_H-M   'P 1'
#
loop_
_entity.id
_entity.type
_entity.pdbx_description
1 polymer ?
#
loop_
_entity_poly.entity_id
_entity_poly.type
_entity_poly.pdbx_seq_one_letter_code
_entity_poly.pdbx_strand_id
1 'polypeptide(L)' 'MEKRILKVSFFKSGSGSVSPKLNIPKTFLDKIGVNQEEREIEIEVNEDTQEIIIRKKK' A
#
# COMPACT_ATOMS: atom_id res chain seq x y z
N MET A 1 -9.95 10.87 10.53
CA MET A 1 -9.09 10.11 9.59
C MET A 1 -9.95 9.46 8.52
N GLU A 2 -9.49 9.50 7.30
CA GLU A 2 -10.18 8.82 6.22
C GLU A 2 -9.81 7.35 6.19
N LYS A 3 -10.79 6.53 5.88
CA LYS A 3 -10.52 5.13 5.60
C LYS A 3 -11.41 4.67 4.46
N ARG A 4 -10.97 3.64 3.77
CA ARG A 4 -11.69 3.08 2.65
C ARG A 4 -11.51 1.57 2.65
N ILE A 5 -12.56 0.86 2.31
CA ILE A 5 -12.50 -0.58 2.19
C ILE A 5 -12.10 -0.92 0.76
N LEU A 6 -10.97 -1.60 0.61
CA LEU A 6 -10.43 -1.99 -0.68
C LEU A 6 -10.21 -3.49 -0.69
N LYS A 7 -10.23 -4.06 -1.88
CA LYS A 7 -9.93 -5.48 -2.06
C LYS A 7 -8.53 -5.63 -2.64
N VAL A 8 -7.79 -6.55 -2.07
CA VAL A 8 -6.47 -6.92 -2.62
C VAL A 8 -6.69 -7.83 -3.80
N SER A 9 -6.05 -7.52 -4.92
CA SER A 9 -6.09 -8.36 -6.11
C SER A 9 -4.90 -9.30 -6.10
N PHE A 10 -5.11 -10.55 -6.47
CA PHE A 10 -4.05 -11.54 -6.55
C PHE A 10 -3.90 -11.97 -7.99
N PHE A 11 -2.69 -11.87 -8.51
CA PHE A 11 -2.37 -12.24 -9.88
C PHE A 11 -1.41 -13.42 -9.89
N LYS A 12 -1.71 -14.41 -10.71
CA LYS A 12 -0.83 -15.55 -10.89
C LYS A 12 0.16 -15.23 -12.00
N SER A 13 1.45 -15.32 -11.68
CA SER A 13 2.51 -15.11 -12.66
C SER A 13 2.73 -16.36 -13.50
N GLY A 14 3.52 -16.24 -14.58
CA GLY A 14 3.86 -17.35 -15.43
C GLY A 14 4.62 -18.46 -14.72
N SER A 15 5.28 -18.15 -13.63
CA SER A 15 6.01 -19.15 -12.81
C SER A 15 5.13 -19.84 -11.78
N GLY A 16 3.84 -19.50 -11.73
CA GLY A 16 2.90 -20.08 -10.77
C GLY A 16 2.82 -19.37 -9.44
N SER A 17 3.62 -18.34 -9.22
CA SER A 17 3.55 -17.53 -8.01
C SER A 17 2.35 -16.61 -8.04
N VAL A 18 1.78 -16.32 -6.88
CA VAL A 18 0.67 -15.39 -6.75
C VAL A 18 1.18 -14.09 -6.14
N SER A 19 0.97 -12.98 -6.82
CA SER A 19 1.40 -11.66 -6.34
C SER A 19 0.19 -10.82 -5.96
N PRO A 20 0.14 -10.31 -4.73
CA PRO A 20 -0.93 -9.41 -4.32
C PRO A 20 -0.66 -8.00 -4.84
N LYS A 21 -1.73 -7.32 -5.23
CA LYS A 21 -1.66 -5.92 -5.64
C LYS A 21 -2.80 -5.15 -5.02
N LEU A 22 -2.52 -3.92 -4.64
CA LEU A 22 -3.50 -3.03 -4.04
C LEU A 22 -3.37 -1.65 -4.67
N ASN A 23 -4.48 -1.14 -5.18
CA ASN A 23 -4.52 0.21 -5.73
C ASN A 23 -4.82 1.20 -4.61
N ILE A 24 -3.80 1.96 -4.23
CA ILE A 24 -3.97 2.99 -3.22
C ILE A 24 -4.54 4.24 -3.88
N PRO A 25 -5.64 4.81 -3.36
CA PRO A 25 -6.18 6.04 -3.93
C PRO A 25 -5.14 7.15 -3.94
N LYS A 26 -5.04 7.84 -5.06
CA LYS A 26 -4.06 8.90 -5.22
C LYS A 26 -4.23 10.00 -4.16
N THR A 27 -5.47 10.27 -3.79
CA THR A 27 -5.76 11.28 -2.77
C THR A 27 -5.14 10.95 -1.42
N PHE A 28 -5.05 9.64 -1.08
CA PHE A 28 -4.42 9.23 0.17
C PHE A 28 -2.92 9.51 0.15
N LEU A 29 -2.29 9.25 -0.99
CA LEU A 29 -0.86 9.54 -1.16
C LEU A 29 -0.59 11.05 -1.15
N ASP A 30 -1.45 11.82 -1.79
CA ASP A 30 -1.32 13.28 -1.79
C ASP A 30 -1.37 13.85 -0.36
N LYS A 31 -2.22 13.27 0.47
CA LYS A 31 -2.39 13.74 1.86
C LYS A 31 -1.17 13.49 2.73
N ILE A 32 -0.36 12.50 2.42
CA ILE A 32 0.88 12.25 3.14
C ILE A 32 2.11 12.78 2.41
N GLY A 33 1.90 13.44 1.26
CA GLY A 33 2.98 14.09 0.55
C GLY A 33 3.77 13.19 -0.39
N VAL A 34 3.23 12.03 -0.75
CA VAL A 34 3.86 11.12 -1.71
C VAL A 34 3.40 11.48 -3.11
N ASN A 35 4.36 11.63 -4.03
CA ASN A 35 4.07 11.98 -5.42
C ASN A 35 5.13 11.36 -6.33
N GLN A 36 5.10 11.70 -7.60
CA GLN A 36 6.03 11.12 -8.58
C GLN A 36 7.48 11.50 -8.33
N GLU A 37 7.73 12.61 -7.66
CA GLU A 37 9.08 13.06 -7.33
C GLU A 37 9.56 12.51 -5.99
N GLU A 38 8.64 12.31 -5.06
CA GLU A 38 8.92 11.77 -3.73
C GLU A 38 8.11 10.50 -3.53
N ARG A 39 8.64 9.38 -4.03
CA ARG A 39 7.93 8.11 -4.11
C ARG A 39 8.29 7.11 -3.02
N GLU A 40 9.31 7.39 -2.23
CA GLU A 40 9.73 6.43 -1.22
C GLU A 40 8.77 6.44 -0.03
N ILE A 41 8.38 5.25 0.37
CA ILE A 41 7.54 5.05 1.53
C ILE A 41 8.17 4.00 2.45
N GLU A 42 7.77 4.06 3.70
CA GLU A 42 8.11 3.04 4.68
C GLU A 42 6.86 2.21 4.93
N ILE A 43 7.03 0.90 4.89
CA ILE A 43 5.92 -0.02 5.16
C ILE A 43 6.31 -0.95 6.29
N GLU A 44 5.40 -1.14 7.23
CA GLU A 44 5.64 -2.08 8.32
C GLU A 44 4.38 -2.90 8.58
N VAL A 45 4.56 -4.09 9.12
CA VAL A 45 3.48 -4.99 9.43
C VAL A 45 3.42 -5.22 10.93
N ASN A 46 2.20 -5.19 11.48
CA ASN A 46 1.95 -5.56 12.87
C ASN A 46 1.02 -6.76 12.87
N GLU A 47 1.58 -7.92 13.18
CA GLU A 47 0.82 -9.18 13.15
C GLU A 47 -0.21 -9.27 14.26
N ASP A 48 0.06 -8.66 15.41
CA ASP A 48 -0.83 -8.72 16.55
C ASP A 48 -2.14 -7.97 16.28
N THR A 49 -2.06 -6.84 15.59
CA THR A 49 -3.23 -6.04 15.26
C THR A 49 -3.76 -6.30 13.86
N GLN A 50 -3.04 -7.10 13.07
CA GLN A 50 -3.37 -7.39 11.68
C GLN A 50 -3.41 -6.12 10.84
N GLU A 51 -2.39 -5.28 11.02
CA GLU A 51 -2.28 -4.01 10.30
C GLU A 51 -1.02 -3.94 9.47
N ILE A 52 -1.13 -3.27 8.33
CA ILE A 52 0.01 -2.83 7.54
C ILE A 52 -0.03 -1.32 7.54
N ILE A 53 1.07 -0.70 7.95
CA ILE A 53 1.15 0.75 8.11
C ILE A 53 2.09 1.30 7.06
N ILE A 54 1.63 2.29 6.32
CA ILE A 54 2.41 2.95 5.29
C ILE A 54 2.63 4.40 5.70
N ARG A 55 3.90 4.82 5.66
CA ARG A 55 4.28 6.20 5.98
C ARG A 55 5.18 6.74 4.88
N LYS A 56 5.16 8.05 4.70
CA LYS A 56 6.14 8.69 3.83
C LYS A 56 7.52 8.56 4.47
N LYS A 57 8.49 8.17 3.69
CA LYS A 57 9.88 8.10 4.16
C LYS A 57 10.43 9.50 4.29
N LYS A 58 11.04 9.78 5.42
CA LYS A 58 11.72 11.06 5.64
C LYS A 58 13.16 11.01 5.21
#